data_ac843f784bbc12f9b66c74c35fcb520d
#
_entry.id   ac843f784bbc12f9b66c74c35fcb520d
#
_cell.length_a   1.000
_cell.length_b   1.000
_cell.length_c   1.000
_cell.angle_alpha   90.00
_cell.angle_beta   90.00
_cell.angle_gamma   90.00
#
_symmetry.space_group_name_H-M   'P 1'
#
loop_
_entity.id
_entity.type
_entity.pdbx_description
1 polymer ?
#
loop_
_entity_poly.entity_id
_entity_poly.type
_entity_poly.pdbx_seq_one_letter_code
_entity_poly.pdbx_strand_id
1 'polypeptide(L)'
;MEQSVNLIYQAADYFQEYFVGRKMVYSTQKNEVELYFSQTNYMHLCGLYYSEGAEKFFIDCLDKKVNLKSLLIKKDGTTMQKLQVLPSIKELTSPYVWLTGSGKYLRLEFDYSLRTRKQILALTLKDTQSKIVPQSLLNLKSKEVFPKGEPVTCIYSKSLLEEELKQHFLKDGLNWDDYLKD
;
A
#
# COMPACT_ATOMS: atom_id res chain seq x y z
N MET A 1 12.15 -16.32 -12.26
CA MET A 1 12.30 -14.88 -12.62
C MET A 1 11.04 -14.32 -13.30
N GLU A 2 10.50 -14.95 -14.33
CA GLU A 2 9.26 -14.49 -15.00
C GLU A 2 8.06 -14.32 -14.08
N GLN A 3 7.80 -15.26 -13.19
CA GLN A 3 6.69 -15.17 -12.23
C GLN A 3 6.82 -13.96 -11.30
N SER A 4 8.03 -13.65 -10.82
CA SER A 4 8.27 -12.49 -9.96
C SER A 4 8.06 -11.18 -10.69
N VAL A 5 8.46 -11.11 -11.96
CA VAL A 5 8.25 -9.92 -12.80
C VAL A 5 6.77 -9.69 -13.07
N ASN A 6 6.00 -10.76 -13.33
CA ASN A 6 4.55 -10.66 -13.50
C ASN A 6 3.84 -10.16 -12.24
N LEU A 7 4.29 -10.58 -11.05
CA LEU A 7 3.74 -10.04 -9.78
C LEU A 7 3.99 -8.54 -9.65
N ILE A 8 5.18 -8.08 -10.02
CA ILE A 8 5.51 -6.65 -10.00
C ILE A 8 4.63 -5.88 -11.00
N TYR A 9 4.40 -6.40 -12.19
CA TYR A 9 3.53 -5.77 -13.17
C TYR A 9 2.07 -5.66 -12.69
N GLN A 10 1.52 -6.75 -12.16
CA GLN A 10 0.15 -6.77 -11.63
C GLN A 10 -0.01 -5.82 -10.44
N ALA A 11 1.00 -5.75 -9.57
CA ALA A 11 0.98 -4.83 -8.45
C ALA A 11 1.08 -3.35 -8.90
N ALA A 12 1.87 -3.05 -9.94
CA ALA A 12 1.95 -1.71 -10.52
C ALA A 12 0.59 -1.29 -11.10
N ASP A 13 -0.08 -2.16 -11.85
CA ASP A 13 -1.42 -1.91 -12.39
C ASP A 13 -2.42 -1.60 -11.27
N TYR A 14 -2.38 -2.36 -10.17
CA TYR A 14 -3.23 -2.15 -9.01
C TYR A 14 -2.98 -0.77 -8.34
N PHE A 15 -1.72 -0.41 -8.10
CA PHE A 15 -1.40 0.90 -7.53
C PHE A 15 -1.75 2.05 -8.47
N GLN A 16 -1.59 1.87 -9.78
CA GLN A 16 -2.01 2.86 -10.77
C GLN A 16 -3.52 3.08 -10.73
N GLU A 17 -4.29 2.01 -10.64
CA GLU A 17 -5.76 2.08 -10.66
C GLU A 17 -6.33 2.73 -9.40
N TYR A 18 -5.82 2.35 -8.22
CA TYR A 18 -6.45 2.70 -6.95
C TYR A 18 -5.76 3.83 -6.18
N PHE A 19 -4.45 4.04 -6.36
CA PHE A 19 -3.68 4.93 -5.50
C PHE A 19 -3.09 6.14 -6.22
N VAL A 20 -2.60 5.98 -7.44
CA VAL A 20 -1.92 7.06 -8.16
C VAL A 20 -2.91 8.15 -8.56
N GLY A 21 -2.55 9.41 -8.29
CA GLY A 21 -3.39 10.56 -8.59
C GLY A 21 -4.60 10.71 -7.66
N ARG A 22 -4.62 9.96 -6.56
CA ARG A 22 -5.71 9.94 -5.58
C ARG A 22 -5.20 10.07 -4.16
N LYS A 23 -6.03 10.63 -3.31
CA LYS A 23 -5.91 10.55 -1.86
C LYS A 23 -6.83 9.42 -1.39
N MET A 24 -6.26 8.36 -0.84
CA MET A 24 -7.00 7.22 -0.29
C MET A 24 -7.38 7.50 1.16
N VAL A 25 -8.66 7.33 1.50
CA VAL A 25 -9.16 7.53 2.86
C VAL A 25 -9.61 6.20 3.44
N TYR A 26 -9.05 5.88 4.60
CA TYR A 26 -9.37 4.68 5.38
C TYR A 26 -9.98 5.10 6.70
N SER A 27 -11.24 4.77 6.92
CA SER A 27 -11.96 5.10 8.15
C SER A 27 -12.26 3.85 8.97
N THR A 28 -12.09 3.97 10.27
CA THR A 28 -12.58 3.03 11.28
C THR A 28 -13.67 3.70 12.11
N GLN A 29 -14.16 3.04 13.16
CA GLN A 29 -15.11 3.67 14.09
C GLN A 29 -14.50 4.85 14.87
N LYS A 30 -13.16 4.88 15.03
CA LYS A 30 -12.48 5.86 15.88
C LYS A 30 -11.50 6.76 15.16
N ASN A 31 -10.94 6.29 14.05
CA ASN A 31 -9.85 6.96 13.36
C ASN A 31 -10.07 7.03 11.86
N GLU A 32 -9.44 8.01 11.24
CA GLU A 32 -9.38 8.15 9.80
C GLU A 32 -7.95 8.51 9.37
N VAL A 33 -7.49 7.92 8.27
CA VAL A 33 -6.18 8.19 7.69
C VAL A 33 -6.33 8.51 6.22
N GLU A 34 -5.73 9.61 5.79
CA GLU A 34 -5.62 10.02 4.39
C GLU A 34 -4.24 9.68 3.84
N LEU A 35 -4.17 8.76 2.90
CA LEU A 35 -2.93 8.23 2.34
C LEU A 35 -2.65 8.83 0.96
N TYR A 36 -1.47 9.39 0.78
CA TYR A 36 -0.94 9.89 -0.50
C TYR A 36 0.13 8.94 -1.04
N PHE A 37 -0.08 8.43 -2.22
CA PHE A 37 0.86 7.53 -2.90
C PHE A 37 1.53 8.25 -4.07
N SER A 38 2.87 8.20 -4.11
CA SER A 38 3.66 8.64 -5.26
C SER A 38 4.17 7.43 -6.05
N GLN A 39 4.24 7.55 -7.38
CA GLN A 39 4.85 6.54 -8.26
C GLN A 39 6.26 6.14 -7.80
N THR A 40 7.02 7.08 -7.23
CA THR A 40 8.37 6.84 -6.71
C THR A 40 8.41 5.94 -5.47
N ASN A 41 7.30 5.78 -4.76
CA ASN A 41 7.22 4.85 -3.62
C ASN A 41 7.29 3.38 -4.07
N TYR A 42 6.82 3.08 -5.28
CA TYR A 42 6.58 1.71 -5.74
C TYR A 42 7.83 0.83 -5.74
N MET A 43 8.95 1.36 -6.24
CA MET A 43 10.22 0.63 -6.29
C MET A 43 10.66 0.18 -4.88
N HIS A 44 10.56 1.07 -3.89
CA HIS A 44 10.88 0.77 -2.50
C HIS A 44 9.92 -0.26 -1.88
N LEU A 45 8.63 -0.16 -2.19
CA LEU A 45 7.63 -1.13 -1.73
C LEU A 45 7.90 -2.54 -2.25
N CYS A 46 8.41 -2.67 -3.48
CA CYS A 46 8.85 -3.95 -4.02
C CYS A 46 10.18 -4.45 -3.42
N GLY A 47 10.91 -3.59 -2.70
CA GLY A 47 12.21 -3.93 -2.14
C GLY A 47 13.30 -4.08 -3.20
N LEU A 48 13.17 -3.38 -4.30
CA LEU A 48 14.07 -3.41 -5.45
C LEU A 48 14.85 -2.12 -5.57
N TYR A 49 15.92 -2.17 -6.34
CA TYR A 49 16.63 -1.00 -6.85
C TYR A 49 16.68 -1.08 -8.38
N TYR A 50 16.40 0.04 -9.03
CA TYR A 50 16.42 0.17 -10.48
C TYR A 50 17.34 1.31 -10.86
N SER A 51 18.40 1.01 -11.63
CA SER A 51 19.44 2.00 -11.92
C SER A 51 18.94 3.19 -12.76
N GLU A 52 17.82 3.03 -13.44
CA GLU A 52 17.16 4.08 -14.24
C GLU A 52 16.21 4.98 -13.41
N GLY A 53 16.10 4.71 -12.10
CA GLY A 53 15.33 5.52 -11.16
C GLY A 53 13.93 4.96 -10.84
N ALA A 54 13.39 5.45 -9.72
CA ALA A 54 12.14 4.93 -9.15
C ALA A 54 10.90 5.26 -10.01
N GLU A 55 10.85 6.45 -10.58
CA GLU A 55 9.75 6.85 -11.47
C GLU A 55 9.77 6.02 -12.76
N LYS A 56 10.94 5.89 -13.37
CA LYS A 56 11.13 5.07 -14.57
C LYS A 56 10.77 3.61 -14.31
N PHE A 57 11.12 3.08 -13.14
CA PHE A 57 10.74 1.73 -12.73
C PHE A 57 9.23 1.52 -12.76
N PHE A 58 8.47 2.46 -12.19
CA PHE A 58 7.00 2.35 -12.17
C PHE A 58 6.41 2.39 -13.57
N ILE A 59 6.86 3.32 -14.41
CA ILE A 59 6.43 3.43 -15.81
C ILE A 59 6.75 2.15 -16.58
N ASP A 60 7.97 1.62 -16.44
CA ASP A 60 8.37 0.39 -17.13
C ASP A 60 7.58 -0.84 -16.62
N CYS A 61 7.15 -0.84 -15.37
CA CYS A 61 6.24 -1.87 -14.85
C CYS A 61 4.86 -1.79 -15.50
N LEU A 62 4.29 -0.60 -15.66
CA LEU A 62 3.01 -0.40 -16.33
C LEU A 62 3.07 -0.81 -17.81
N ASP A 63 4.17 -0.47 -18.49
CA ASP A 63 4.41 -0.80 -19.90
C ASP A 63 4.87 -2.26 -20.11
N LYS A 64 5.05 -3.05 -19.02
CA LYS A 64 5.53 -4.44 -19.07
C LYS A 64 6.91 -4.60 -19.73
N LYS A 65 7.79 -3.61 -19.56
CA LYS A 65 9.10 -3.55 -20.24
C LYS A 65 10.29 -3.27 -19.32
N VAL A 66 10.21 -3.71 -18.05
CA VAL A 66 11.31 -3.56 -17.09
C VAL A 66 12.61 -4.14 -17.65
N ASN A 67 13.66 -3.33 -17.67
CA ASN A 67 14.99 -3.77 -18.05
C ASN A 67 15.64 -4.57 -16.91
N LEU A 68 15.68 -5.87 -17.05
CA LEU A 68 16.21 -6.78 -16.03
C LEU A 68 17.70 -6.55 -15.74
N LYS A 69 18.46 -5.99 -16.67
CA LYS A 69 19.88 -5.65 -16.46
C LYS A 69 20.06 -4.44 -15.52
N SER A 70 19.05 -3.58 -15.46
CA SER A 70 19.00 -2.41 -14.59
C SER A 70 18.42 -2.69 -13.22
N LEU A 71 17.89 -3.93 -13.00
CA LEU A 71 17.17 -4.32 -11.80
C LEU A 71 18.10 -5.03 -10.82
N LEU A 72 18.19 -4.52 -9.60
CA LEU A 72 18.97 -5.12 -8.53
C LEU A 72 18.08 -5.61 -7.40
N ILE A 73 18.33 -6.84 -6.98
CA ILE A 73 17.68 -7.51 -5.86
C ILE A 73 18.55 -7.32 -4.61
N LYS A 74 17.92 -7.01 -3.49
CA LYS A 74 18.64 -6.88 -2.21
C LYS A 74 19.13 -8.23 -1.72
N LYS A 75 20.41 -8.31 -1.35
CA LYS A 75 21.06 -9.55 -0.90
C LYS A 75 20.59 -10.04 0.49
N ASP A 76 19.94 -9.18 1.28
CA ASP A 76 19.44 -9.46 2.62
C ASP A 76 18.12 -10.26 2.65
N GLY A 77 17.61 -10.65 1.48
CA GLY A 77 16.34 -11.38 1.36
C GLY A 77 15.08 -10.51 1.40
N THR A 78 15.21 -9.21 1.69
CA THR A 78 14.06 -8.29 1.81
C THR A 78 13.20 -8.27 0.54
N THR A 79 13.83 -8.26 -0.64
CA THR A 79 13.10 -8.28 -1.91
C THR A 79 12.19 -9.51 -2.00
N MET A 80 12.71 -10.69 -1.72
CA MET A 80 11.93 -11.94 -1.83
C MET A 80 10.76 -11.97 -0.84
N GLN A 81 10.97 -11.48 0.39
CA GLN A 81 9.91 -11.37 1.38
C GLN A 81 8.78 -10.45 0.91
N LYS A 82 9.11 -9.31 0.31
CA LYS A 82 8.11 -8.37 -0.22
C LYS A 82 7.38 -8.94 -1.43
N LEU A 83 8.09 -9.57 -2.37
CA LEU A 83 7.48 -10.19 -3.54
C LEU A 83 6.47 -11.29 -3.17
N GLN A 84 6.73 -12.05 -2.11
CA GLN A 84 5.82 -13.11 -1.63
C GLN A 84 4.46 -12.57 -1.19
N VAL A 85 4.37 -11.33 -0.72
CA VAL A 85 3.12 -10.73 -0.23
C VAL A 85 2.46 -9.79 -1.23
N LEU A 86 3.11 -9.47 -2.35
CA LEU A 86 2.51 -8.64 -3.40
C LEU A 86 1.12 -9.11 -3.86
N PRO A 87 0.84 -10.42 -4.02
CA PRO A 87 -0.51 -10.86 -4.40
C PRO A 87 -1.60 -10.45 -3.41
N SER A 88 -1.25 -10.21 -2.15
CA SER A 88 -2.19 -9.82 -1.09
C SER A 88 -2.48 -8.30 -1.03
N ILE A 89 -1.82 -7.47 -1.86
CA ILE A 89 -2.09 -6.01 -1.89
C ILE A 89 -3.54 -5.68 -2.25
N LYS A 90 -4.21 -6.57 -2.99
CA LYS A 90 -5.62 -6.41 -3.36
C LYS A 90 -6.54 -6.32 -2.14
N GLU A 91 -6.11 -6.85 -1.01
CA GLU A 91 -6.86 -6.73 0.24
C GLU A 91 -6.86 -5.30 0.81
N LEU A 92 -5.93 -4.42 0.37
CA LEU A 92 -5.87 -3.02 0.82
C LEU A 92 -7.09 -2.18 0.40
N THR A 93 -7.89 -2.64 -0.56
CA THR A 93 -9.15 -2.01 -0.96
C THR A 93 -10.37 -2.91 -0.69
N SER A 94 -10.22 -3.88 0.19
CA SER A 94 -11.23 -4.89 0.53
C SER A 94 -11.75 -4.73 1.97
N PRO A 95 -12.85 -5.43 2.35
CA PRO A 95 -13.35 -5.47 3.72
C PRO A 95 -12.35 -6.07 4.74
N TYR A 96 -11.27 -6.67 4.28
CA TYR A 96 -10.32 -7.43 5.12
C TYR A 96 -9.10 -6.62 5.55
N VAL A 97 -9.09 -5.32 5.31
CA VAL A 97 -8.02 -4.42 5.78
C VAL A 97 -8.35 -3.86 7.15
N TRP A 98 -7.32 -3.77 8.00
CA TRP A 98 -7.35 -3.19 9.33
C TRP A 98 -6.38 -2.01 9.41
N LEU A 99 -6.77 -0.95 10.11
CA LEU A 99 -5.93 0.22 10.35
C LEU A 99 -5.34 0.14 11.76
N THR A 100 -4.01 0.25 11.87
CA THR A 100 -3.32 0.34 13.15
C THR A 100 -2.82 1.76 13.39
N GLY A 101 -2.63 2.14 14.66
CA GLY A 101 -1.81 3.29 15.05
C GLY A 101 -0.32 2.98 14.92
N SER A 102 0.47 3.79 15.63
CA SER A 102 1.93 3.65 15.67
C SER A 102 2.37 2.29 16.23
N GLY A 103 3.51 1.83 15.77
CA GLY A 103 4.07 0.57 16.22
C GLY A 103 5.47 0.34 15.70
N LYS A 104 5.99 -0.84 16.06
CA LYS A 104 7.30 -1.32 15.63
C LYS A 104 7.19 -2.76 15.18
N TYR A 105 7.88 -3.09 14.11
CA TYR A 105 8.01 -4.46 13.62
C TYR A 105 9.47 -4.69 13.22
N LEU A 106 10.11 -5.66 13.87
CA LEU A 106 11.55 -5.85 13.78
C LEU A 106 12.29 -4.55 14.16
N ARG A 107 12.96 -3.92 13.19
CA ARG A 107 13.69 -2.65 13.39
C ARG A 107 12.96 -1.44 12.80
N LEU A 108 11.79 -1.63 12.20
CA LEU A 108 11.02 -0.57 11.55
C LEU A 108 9.99 0.00 12.53
N GLU A 109 10.05 1.31 12.75
CA GLU A 109 9.03 2.09 13.46
C GLU A 109 8.14 2.79 12.44
N PHE A 110 6.83 2.83 12.70
CA PHE A 110 5.84 3.44 11.82
C PHE A 110 4.76 4.18 12.62
N ASP A 111 4.10 5.12 11.97
CA ASP A 111 3.05 5.94 12.61
C ASP A 111 1.67 5.29 12.47
N TYR A 112 1.41 4.65 11.33
CA TYR A 112 0.20 3.89 11.04
C TYR A 112 0.54 2.67 10.20
N SER A 113 -0.38 1.73 10.08
CA SER A 113 -0.31 0.69 9.06
C SER A 113 -1.68 0.23 8.58
N LEU A 114 -1.74 -0.19 7.33
CA LEU A 114 -2.83 -0.96 6.77
C LEU A 114 -2.39 -2.42 6.73
N ARG A 115 -3.04 -3.29 7.51
CA ARG A 115 -2.68 -4.70 7.55
C ARG A 115 -3.85 -5.58 7.10
N THR A 116 -3.52 -6.72 6.53
CA THR A 116 -4.53 -7.72 6.20
C THR A 116 -5.03 -8.41 7.48
N ARG A 117 -6.31 -8.77 7.50
CA ARG A 117 -6.95 -9.46 8.63
C ARG A 117 -6.16 -10.71 9.09
N LYS A 118 -5.68 -11.50 8.14
CA LYS A 118 -4.91 -12.73 8.41
C LYS A 118 -3.45 -12.50 8.75
N GLN A 119 -3.02 -11.24 8.94
CA GLN A 119 -1.62 -10.89 9.21
C GLN A 119 -0.61 -11.47 8.19
N ILE A 120 -0.92 -11.33 6.92
CA ILE A 120 -0.04 -11.75 5.83
C ILE A 120 0.84 -10.58 5.39
N LEU A 121 0.22 -9.42 5.19
CA LEU A 121 0.82 -8.21 4.67
C LEU A 121 0.47 -7.02 5.54
N ALA A 122 1.40 -6.08 5.69
CA ALA A 122 1.12 -4.73 6.13
C ALA A 122 1.82 -3.71 5.24
N LEU A 123 1.12 -2.63 4.92
CA LEU A 123 1.67 -1.42 4.36
C LEU A 123 1.85 -0.42 5.52
N THR A 124 3.08 -0.20 5.93
CA THR A 124 3.39 0.79 6.96
C THR A 124 3.37 2.18 6.38
N LEU A 125 2.93 3.14 7.19
CA LEU A 125 2.71 4.53 6.80
C LEU A 125 3.50 5.45 7.72
N LYS A 126 4.04 6.51 7.12
CA LYS A 126 4.77 7.56 7.81
C LYS A 126 4.02 8.87 7.72
N ASP A 127 3.83 9.53 8.87
CA ASP A 127 3.36 10.90 8.94
C ASP A 127 4.54 11.86 8.74
N THR A 128 4.49 12.63 7.67
CA THR A 128 5.52 13.62 7.34
C THR A 128 5.20 15.01 7.89
N GLN A 129 4.19 15.13 8.76
CA GLN A 129 3.60 16.38 9.26
C GLN A 129 2.79 17.17 8.22
N SER A 130 3.00 16.94 6.94
CA SER A 130 2.19 17.53 5.86
C SER A 130 1.21 16.55 5.25
N LYS A 131 1.57 15.26 5.19
CA LYS A 131 0.76 14.18 4.64
C LYS A 131 1.26 12.82 5.11
N ILE A 132 0.38 11.82 5.06
CA ILE A 132 0.71 10.43 5.34
C ILE A 132 1.05 9.74 4.02
N VAL A 133 2.18 9.04 4.00
CA VAL A 133 2.73 8.39 2.81
C VAL A 133 3.11 6.94 3.09
N PRO A 134 3.17 6.07 2.08
CA PRO A 134 3.69 4.72 2.23
C PRO A 134 5.15 4.72 2.69
N GLN A 135 5.47 3.85 3.65
CA GLN A 135 6.83 3.71 4.16
C GLN A 135 7.44 2.38 3.73
N SER A 136 6.78 1.26 3.99
CA SER A 136 7.29 -0.07 3.64
C SER A 136 6.16 -1.08 3.50
N LEU A 137 6.39 -2.08 2.64
CA LEU A 137 5.56 -3.26 2.56
C LEU A 137 6.21 -4.38 3.37
N LEU A 138 5.48 -4.95 4.31
CA LEU A 138 5.98 -5.97 5.22
C LEU A 138 5.34 -7.33 4.97
N ASN A 139 6.14 -8.38 5.04
CA ASN A 139 5.70 -9.76 5.14
C ASN A 139 5.55 -10.12 6.63
N LEU A 140 4.31 -10.33 7.08
CA LEU A 140 3.98 -10.58 8.48
C LEU A 140 4.02 -12.07 8.86
N LYS A 141 4.61 -12.93 8.03
CA LYS A 141 4.70 -14.38 8.30
C LYS A 141 5.68 -14.73 9.41
N SER A 142 6.45 -13.77 9.93
CA SER A 142 7.29 -14.01 11.11
C SER A 142 6.42 -14.19 12.36
N LYS A 143 6.98 -14.86 13.38
CA LYS A 143 6.29 -15.07 14.66
C LYS A 143 6.22 -13.81 15.54
N GLU A 144 6.70 -12.68 15.06
CA GLU A 144 6.67 -11.44 15.81
C GLU A 144 5.27 -10.85 15.92
N VAL A 145 5.00 -10.24 17.07
CA VAL A 145 3.73 -9.58 17.33
C VAL A 145 3.64 -8.31 16.49
N PHE A 146 2.54 -8.19 15.76
CA PHE A 146 2.19 -6.98 15.01
C PHE A 146 0.95 -6.31 15.63
N PRO A 147 0.86 -4.96 15.67
CA PRO A 147 -0.30 -4.26 16.22
C PRO A 147 -1.61 -4.76 15.62
N LYS A 148 -2.61 -5.00 16.46
CA LYS A 148 -3.90 -5.52 16.02
C LYS A 148 -4.65 -4.51 15.17
N GLY A 149 -4.77 -3.27 15.64
CA GLY A 149 -5.56 -2.23 14.99
C GLY A 149 -7.06 -2.46 15.06
N GLU A 150 -7.79 -1.79 14.17
CA GLU A 150 -9.24 -1.83 14.08
C GLU A 150 -9.69 -2.14 12.65
N PRO A 151 -10.80 -2.86 12.47
CA PRO A 151 -11.37 -3.09 11.15
C PRO A 151 -11.71 -1.76 10.47
N VAL A 152 -11.33 -1.63 9.22
CA VAL A 152 -11.75 -0.49 8.39
C VAL A 152 -13.24 -0.65 8.06
N THR A 153 -13.99 0.43 8.19
CA THR A 153 -15.44 0.47 7.96
C THR A 153 -15.81 1.17 6.66
N CYS A 154 -14.92 2.04 6.16
CA CYS A 154 -15.09 2.70 4.88
C CYS A 154 -13.73 2.93 4.22
N ILE A 155 -13.68 2.69 2.91
CA ILE A 155 -12.54 3.02 2.04
C ILE A 155 -13.07 3.81 0.86
N TYR A 156 -12.56 5.02 0.67
CA TYR A 156 -12.88 5.81 -0.50
C TYR A 156 -11.67 6.60 -0.96
N SER A 157 -11.73 7.15 -2.15
CA SER A 157 -10.67 8.01 -2.67
C SER A 157 -11.22 9.30 -3.22
N LYS A 158 -10.40 10.35 -3.09
CA LYS A 158 -10.60 11.65 -3.74
C LYS A 158 -9.56 11.79 -4.85
N SER A 159 -10.00 12.17 -6.05
CA SER A 159 -9.05 12.54 -7.11
C SER A 159 -8.25 13.78 -6.68
N LEU A 160 -6.95 13.81 -7.00
CA LEU A 160 -6.10 15.00 -6.75
C LEU A 160 -6.28 16.08 -7.82
N LEU A 161 -6.88 15.74 -8.96
CA LEU A 161 -7.05 16.64 -10.11
C LEU A 161 -8.50 17.09 -10.31
N GLU A 162 -9.46 16.28 -9.89
CA GLU A 162 -10.90 16.47 -10.09
C GLU A 162 -11.64 16.31 -8.75
N GLU A 163 -12.82 16.90 -8.62
CA GLU A 163 -13.68 16.72 -7.45
C GLU A 163 -14.44 15.38 -7.50
N GLU A 164 -13.75 14.31 -7.87
CA GLU A 164 -14.34 12.97 -7.95
C GLU A 164 -14.06 12.18 -6.66
N LEU A 165 -15.13 11.71 -6.01
CA LEU A 165 -15.09 10.73 -4.93
C LEU A 165 -15.45 9.36 -5.48
N LYS A 166 -14.69 8.35 -5.10
CA LYS A 166 -14.95 6.95 -5.46
C LYS A 166 -14.98 6.08 -4.21
N GLN A 167 -16.13 5.45 -3.97
CA GLN A 167 -16.28 4.46 -2.91
C GLN A 167 -15.63 3.14 -3.34
N HIS A 168 -14.78 2.56 -2.47
CA HIS A 168 -14.16 1.26 -2.67
C HIS A 168 -14.76 0.20 -1.74
N PHE A 169 -15.06 0.57 -0.51
CA PHE A 169 -15.71 -0.28 0.47
C PHE A 169 -16.52 0.54 1.46
N LEU A 170 -17.69 0.06 1.79
CA LEU A 170 -18.54 0.58 2.88
C LEU A 170 -19.15 -0.60 3.63
N LYS A 171 -18.95 -0.64 4.94
CA LYS A 171 -19.50 -1.67 5.80
C LYS A 171 -21.03 -1.61 5.79
N ASP A 172 -21.70 -2.76 5.79
CA ASP A 172 -23.14 -2.86 5.87
C ASP A 172 -23.70 -2.09 7.08
N GLY A 173 -24.78 -1.36 6.86
CA GLY A 173 -25.45 -0.56 7.89
C GLY A 173 -24.91 0.86 8.06
N LEU A 174 -23.84 1.23 7.32
CA LEU A 174 -23.34 2.60 7.27
C LEU A 174 -23.92 3.33 6.05
N ASN A 175 -24.02 4.67 6.15
CA ASN A 175 -24.52 5.50 5.07
C ASN A 175 -23.36 6.23 4.41
N TRP A 176 -23.22 6.10 3.09
CA TRP A 176 -22.21 6.79 2.30
C TRP A 176 -22.29 8.32 2.43
N ASP A 177 -23.50 8.87 2.54
CA ASP A 177 -23.71 10.31 2.68
C ASP A 177 -23.02 10.92 3.92
N ASP A 178 -22.73 10.10 4.94
CA ASP A 178 -22.03 10.56 6.13
C ASP A 178 -20.55 10.89 5.86
N TYR A 179 -19.97 10.33 4.80
CA TYR A 179 -18.59 10.56 4.35
C TYR A 179 -18.45 11.64 3.29
N LEU A 180 -19.58 12.14 2.76
CA LEU A 180 -19.61 13.21 1.75
C LEU A 180 -19.70 14.60 2.36
N LYS A 181 -19.87 14.70 3.66
CA LYS A 181 -19.97 15.98 4.38
C LYS A 181 -18.54 16.46 4.67
N ASP A 182 -18.13 17.53 4.02
CA ASP A 182 -16.92 18.31 4.36
C ASP A 182 -17.09 19.03 5.70
#